data_f510946764cc825b3ec2a60ea6966260
#
_entry.id   f510946764cc825b3ec2a60ea6966260
#
_cell.length_a   1.000
_cell.length_b   1.000
_cell.length_c   1.000
_cell.angle_alpha   90.00
_cell.angle_beta   90.00
_cell.angle_gamma   90.00
#
_symmetry.space_group_name_H-M   'P 1'
#
loop_
_entity.id
_entity.type
_entity.pdbx_description
1 polymer ?
#
loop_
_entity_poly.entity_id
_entity_poly.type
_entity_poly.pdbx_seq_one_letter_code
_entity_poly.pdbx_strand_id
1 'polypeptide(L)'
;MQDLEGKGAFITGGGSGVALGQAKVFAAEAGMKVVIADIRQDHLDQALAYFSKKNLPVHAIHLDITDRQAYARAADEAERLVGPIDLLCNTAGVSQFGPIEQATDDDWDWQIDVNLKGMINGVQTFMPRMIKRGAGGHIVNTASMSAFVALPNTGIYCTTKYAVRGLSESLRIELEKYNIGVSVLCPGGVNTNIHESVLSRPGKYGQTGYYGADAEVFKRLKAVIEGGFDPVDLARVVLAAVRRNDFWILPYPEFIPTLEKYNEQVIAALRQYEDDPDYLRRKRLGKGMPGARDPE
;
A
#
# COMPACT_ATOMS: atom_id res chain seq x y z
N MET A 1 12.01 12.83 4.02
CA MET A 1 13.30 12.22 4.50
C MET A 1 14.34 12.39 3.40
N GLN A 2 15.23 13.39 3.50
CA GLN A 2 16.16 13.75 2.39
C GLN A 2 17.38 12.82 2.33
N ASP A 3 18.00 12.55 3.46
CA ASP A 3 19.14 11.63 3.55
C ASP A 3 18.66 10.23 3.94
N LEU A 4 18.99 9.24 3.11
CA LEU A 4 18.59 7.85 3.26
C LEU A 4 19.79 6.89 3.40
N GLU A 5 21.01 7.37 3.16
CA GLU A 5 22.20 6.53 3.21
C GLU A 5 22.41 5.91 4.59
N GLY A 6 22.66 4.62 4.64
CA GLY A 6 22.86 3.86 5.87
C GLY A 6 21.61 3.64 6.73
N LYS A 7 20.45 4.23 6.38
CA LYS A 7 19.19 4.06 7.12
C LYS A 7 18.53 2.72 6.85
N GLY A 8 17.78 2.23 7.84
CA GLY A 8 17.05 0.96 7.77
C GLY A 8 15.71 1.07 7.04
N ALA A 9 15.45 0.16 6.10
CA ALA A 9 14.16 0.00 5.46
C ALA A 9 13.59 -1.40 5.69
N PHE A 10 12.28 -1.48 5.98
CA PHE A 10 11.53 -2.73 6.05
C PHE A 10 10.43 -2.74 4.99
N ILE A 11 10.42 -3.75 4.12
CA ILE A 11 9.55 -3.82 2.94
C ILE A 11 8.78 -5.14 2.94
N THR A 12 7.46 -5.10 3.07
CA THR A 12 6.61 -6.29 2.98
C THR A 12 6.27 -6.63 1.52
N GLY A 13 6.16 -7.93 1.20
CA GLY A 13 5.99 -8.42 -0.17
C GLY A 13 7.28 -8.33 -0.99
N GLY A 14 8.43 -8.24 -0.31
CA GLY A 14 9.72 -7.88 -0.90
C GLY A 14 10.35 -8.93 -1.81
N GLY A 15 9.77 -10.13 -1.88
CA GLY A 15 10.24 -11.20 -2.76
C GLY A 15 9.94 -10.97 -4.25
N SER A 16 8.98 -10.10 -4.59
CA SER A 16 8.57 -9.89 -5.98
C SER A 16 7.97 -8.51 -6.27
N GLY A 17 7.68 -8.24 -7.54
CA GLY A 17 6.88 -7.11 -8.01
C GLY A 17 7.36 -5.73 -7.53
N VAL A 18 6.41 -4.88 -7.15
CA VAL A 18 6.67 -3.49 -6.70
C VAL A 18 7.63 -3.45 -5.50
N ALA A 19 7.43 -4.32 -4.53
CA ALA A 19 8.25 -4.36 -3.31
C ALA A 19 9.70 -4.78 -3.59
N LEU A 20 9.92 -5.74 -4.47
CA LEU A 20 11.27 -6.10 -4.93
C LEU A 20 11.91 -4.94 -5.71
N GLY A 21 11.13 -4.21 -6.52
CA GLY A 21 11.58 -2.98 -7.17
C GLY A 21 12.05 -1.95 -6.15
N GLN A 22 11.26 -1.70 -5.10
CA GLN A 22 11.62 -0.81 -3.99
C GLN A 22 12.92 -1.26 -3.32
N ALA A 23 13.05 -2.56 -2.99
CA ALA A 23 14.27 -3.09 -2.38
C ALA A 23 15.52 -2.87 -3.26
N LYS A 24 15.40 -3.09 -4.58
CA LYS A 24 16.50 -2.86 -5.53
C LYS A 24 16.93 -1.41 -5.56
N VAL A 25 16.00 -0.48 -5.68
CA VAL A 25 16.30 0.97 -5.77
C VAL A 25 16.81 1.50 -4.44
N PHE A 26 16.20 1.14 -3.32
CA PHE A 26 16.59 1.65 -2.02
C PHE A 26 18.00 1.16 -1.61
N ALA A 27 18.32 -0.11 -1.89
CA ALA A 27 19.64 -0.63 -1.61
C ALA A 27 20.71 -0.05 -2.55
N ALA A 28 20.44 0.02 -3.87
CA ALA A 28 21.45 0.38 -4.86
C ALA A 28 21.59 1.88 -5.08
N GLU A 29 20.49 2.65 -5.04
CA GLU A 29 20.47 4.08 -5.42
C GLU A 29 20.35 5.02 -4.22
N ALA A 30 19.89 4.52 -3.06
CA ALA A 30 19.77 5.30 -1.83
C ALA A 30 20.73 4.86 -0.72
N GLY A 31 21.53 3.80 -0.93
CA GLY A 31 22.48 3.30 0.07
C GLY A 31 21.82 2.80 1.36
N MET A 32 20.55 2.43 1.32
CA MET A 32 19.83 1.94 2.51
C MET A 32 20.20 0.50 2.84
N LYS A 33 20.13 0.17 4.12
CA LYS A 33 20.14 -1.22 4.62
C LYS A 33 18.71 -1.76 4.57
N VAL A 34 18.46 -2.76 3.75
CA VAL A 34 17.11 -3.21 3.44
C VAL A 34 16.81 -4.58 4.04
N VAL A 35 15.66 -4.69 4.68
CA VAL A 35 15.05 -5.98 5.05
C VAL A 35 13.79 -6.16 4.22
N ILE A 36 13.73 -7.24 3.45
CA ILE A 36 12.54 -7.67 2.74
C ILE A 36 11.82 -8.77 3.54
N ALA A 37 10.51 -8.70 3.59
CA ALA A 37 9.67 -9.73 4.21
C ALA A 37 8.63 -10.24 3.21
N ASP A 38 8.46 -11.56 3.13
CA ASP A 38 7.50 -12.20 2.23
C ASP A 38 7.03 -13.54 2.81
N ILE A 39 5.83 -13.97 2.42
CA ILE A 39 5.30 -15.31 2.77
C ILE A 39 5.86 -16.41 1.85
N ARG A 40 6.35 -16.05 0.68
CA ARG A 40 6.89 -16.95 -0.35
C ARG A 40 8.41 -17.10 -0.17
N GLN A 41 8.83 -18.22 0.41
CA GLN A 41 10.27 -18.51 0.61
C GLN A 41 11.03 -18.57 -0.72
N ASP A 42 10.44 -19.19 -1.75
CA ASP A 42 11.04 -19.28 -3.08
C ASP A 42 11.31 -17.91 -3.72
N HIS A 43 10.42 -16.93 -3.50
CA HIS A 43 10.62 -15.55 -3.93
C HIS A 43 11.74 -14.84 -3.14
N LEU A 44 11.80 -15.08 -1.82
CA LEU A 44 12.89 -14.55 -0.98
C LEU A 44 14.24 -15.09 -1.42
N ASP A 45 14.35 -16.39 -1.71
CA ASP A 45 15.59 -17.02 -2.14
C ASP A 45 16.07 -16.47 -3.49
N GLN A 46 15.17 -16.24 -4.44
CA GLN A 46 15.46 -15.61 -5.73
C GLN A 46 15.93 -14.14 -5.55
N ALA A 47 15.25 -13.39 -4.69
CA ALA A 47 15.62 -12.00 -4.39
C ALA A 47 17.01 -11.93 -3.75
N LEU A 48 17.30 -12.77 -2.74
CA LEU A 48 18.61 -12.82 -2.09
C LEU A 48 19.73 -13.20 -3.07
N ALA A 49 19.49 -14.14 -3.98
CA ALA A 49 20.45 -14.51 -5.02
C ALA A 49 20.77 -13.31 -5.95
N TYR A 50 19.79 -12.48 -6.27
CA TYR A 50 20.01 -11.24 -7.03
C TYR A 50 20.88 -10.24 -6.25
N PHE A 51 20.54 -9.96 -4.97
CA PHE A 51 21.25 -8.97 -4.15
C PHE A 51 22.68 -9.40 -3.83
N SER A 52 22.88 -10.69 -3.56
CA SER A 52 24.22 -11.28 -3.35
C SER A 52 25.14 -11.07 -4.56
N LYS A 53 24.65 -11.32 -5.79
CA LYS A 53 25.42 -11.08 -7.02
C LYS A 53 25.79 -9.62 -7.24
N LYS A 54 25.06 -8.70 -6.61
CA LYS A 54 25.28 -7.24 -6.71
C LYS A 54 26.04 -6.67 -5.51
N ASN A 55 26.40 -7.49 -4.51
CA ASN A 55 26.99 -7.08 -3.24
C ASN A 55 26.16 -6.01 -2.52
N LEU A 56 24.82 -6.11 -2.57
CA LEU A 56 23.92 -5.17 -1.92
C LEU A 56 23.49 -5.71 -0.53
N PRO A 57 23.47 -4.86 0.53
CA PRO A 57 23.16 -5.27 1.90
C PRO A 57 21.65 -5.43 2.10
N VAL A 58 21.09 -6.53 1.61
CA VAL A 58 19.67 -6.87 1.76
C VAL A 58 19.53 -8.18 2.53
N HIS A 59 18.67 -8.17 3.55
CA HIS A 59 18.30 -9.32 4.34
C HIS A 59 16.86 -9.72 4.04
N ALA A 60 16.52 -10.99 4.28
CA ALA A 60 15.18 -11.52 4.06
C ALA A 60 14.62 -12.18 5.31
N ILE A 61 13.34 -11.98 5.58
CA ILE A 61 12.60 -12.60 6.69
C ILE A 61 11.34 -13.25 6.10
N HIS A 62 11.13 -14.54 6.38
CA HIS A 62 9.87 -15.21 6.05
C HIS A 62 8.79 -14.72 7.00
N LEU A 63 7.70 -14.15 6.46
CA LEU A 63 6.66 -13.50 7.26
C LEU A 63 5.28 -13.61 6.61
N ASP A 64 4.33 -14.18 7.35
CA ASP A 64 2.90 -13.93 7.14
C ASP A 64 2.52 -12.63 7.86
N ILE A 65 2.24 -11.56 7.11
CA ILE A 65 1.90 -10.25 7.66
C ILE A 65 0.56 -10.24 8.42
N THR A 66 -0.25 -11.29 8.28
CA THR A 66 -1.53 -11.43 9.02
C THR A 66 -1.32 -11.91 10.45
N ASP A 67 -0.17 -12.52 10.77
CA ASP A 67 0.22 -12.94 12.12
C ASP A 67 0.92 -11.79 12.86
N ARG A 68 0.21 -11.19 13.83
CA ARG A 68 0.73 -10.06 14.63
C ARG A 68 1.97 -10.42 15.45
N GLN A 69 2.03 -11.65 15.98
CA GLN A 69 3.17 -12.07 16.79
C GLN A 69 4.39 -12.33 15.92
N ALA A 70 4.21 -12.96 14.75
CA ALA A 70 5.27 -13.13 13.78
C ALA A 70 5.78 -11.77 13.29
N TYR A 71 4.88 -10.79 13.07
CA TYR A 71 5.25 -9.43 12.66
C TYR A 71 6.12 -8.74 13.73
N ALA A 72 5.76 -8.85 15.01
CA ALA A 72 6.57 -8.27 16.09
C ALA A 72 7.97 -8.89 16.15
N ARG A 73 8.07 -10.23 16.04
CA ARG A 73 9.38 -10.92 15.99
C ARG A 73 10.20 -10.52 14.76
N ALA A 74 9.56 -10.40 13.61
CA ALA A 74 10.22 -9.95 12.37
C ALA A 74 10.77 -8.51 12.51
N ALA A 75 10.07 -7.63 13.21
CA ALA A 75 10.56 -6.28 13.48
C ALA A 75 11.80 -6.29 14.41
N ASP A 76 11.78 -7.10 15.48
CA ASP A 76 12.93 -7.25 16.37
C ASP A 76 14.15 -7.79 15.62
N GLU A 77 13.95 -8.78 14.75
CA GLU A 77 15.01 -9.34 13.93
C GLU A 77 15.52 -8.33 12.90
N ALA A 78 14.64 -7.58 12.24
CA ALA A 78 15.03 -6.55 11.28
C ALA A 78 15.91 -5.47 11.93
N GLU A 79 15.50 -4.98 13.11
CA GLU A 79 16.30 -3.99 13.85
C GLU A 79 17.64 -4.53 14.34
N ARG A 80 17.74 -5.83 14.64
CA ARG A 80 19.00 -6.49 14.96
C ARG A 80 19.94 -6.59 13.74
N LEU A 81 19.39 -6.78 12.53
CA LEU A 81 20.17 -6.94 11.30
C LEU A 81 20.68 -5.62 10.74
N VAL A 82 19.82 -4.59 10.73
CA VAL A 82 20.11 -3.34 10.00
C VAL A 82 20.12 -2.09 10.88
N GLY A 83 19.80 -2.22 12.15
CA GLY A 83 19.57 -1.10 13.07
C GLY A 83 18.13 -0.60 12.99
N PRO A 84 17.84 0.57 13.54
CA PRO A 84 16.49 1.12 13.56
C PRO A 84 15.88 1.20 12.16
N ILE A 85 14.59 0.88 12.06
CA ILE A 85 13.86 1.04 10.80
C ILE A 85 13.37 2.49 10.69
N ASP A 86 13.87 3.18 9.68
CA ASP A 86 13.54 4.57 9.36
C ASP A 86 12.46 4.67 8.27
N LEU A 87 12.38 3.66 7.39
CA LEU A 87 11.42 3.58 6.30
C LEU A 87 10.66 2.25 6.37
N LEU A 88 9.34 2.34 6.55
CA LEU A 88 8.43 1.20 6.42
C LEU A 88 7.72 1.27 5.07
N CYS A 89 7.83 0.21 4.25
CA CYS A 89 7.02 0.05 3.05
C CYS A 89 6.04 -1.11 3.22
N ASN A 90 4.78 -0.79 3.46
CA ASN A 90 3.69 -1.75 3.47
C ASN A 90 3.23 -1.99 2.02
N THR A 91 3.88 -2.93 1.33
CA THR A 91 3.65 -3.18 -0.09
C THR A 91 3.03 -4.55 -0.38
N ALA A 92 3.15 -5.50 0.55
CA ALA A 92 2.49 -6.80 0.42
C ALA A 92 0.98 -6.64 0.18
N GLY A 93 0.47 -7.40 -0.75
CA GLY A 93 -0.95 -7.38 -1.08
C GLY A 93 -1.31 -8.48 -2.06
N VAL A 94 -2.58 -8.83 -2.08
CA VAL A 94 -3.16 -9.83 -2.97
C VAL A 94 -4.28 -9.20 -3.78
N SER A 95 -4.54 -9.75 -4.96
CA SER A 95 -5.68 -9.38 -5.79
C SER A 95 -6.41 -10.64 -6.25
N GLN A 96 -7.70 -10.66 -6.01
CA GLN A 96 -8.59 -11.66 -6.57
C GLN A 96 -9.90 -10.98 -6.95
N PHE A 97 -10.35 -11.20 -8.16
CA PHE A 97 -11.46 -10.47 -8.77
C PHE A 97 -12.59 -11.41 -9.17
N GLY A 98 -13.81 -10.92 -9.04
CA GLY A 98 -15.02 -11.62 -9.43
C GLY A 98 -16.27 -10.80 -9.15
N PRO A 99 -17.43 -11.21 -9.67
CA PRO A 99 -18.69 -10.57 -9.37
C PRO A 99 -18.99 -10.59 -7.87
N ILE A 100 -19.44 -9.46 -7.33
CA ILE A 100 -19.60 -9.31 -5.87
C ILE A 100 -20.63 -10.28 -5.28
N GLU A 101 -21.64 -10.65 -6.07
CA GLU A 101 -22.67 -11.63 -5.69
C GLU A 101 -22.18 -13.08 -5.63
N GLN A 102 -20.97 -13.34 -6.14
CA GLN A 102 -20.32 -14.66 -6.09
C GLN A 102 -19.23 -14.74 -5.02
N ALA A 103 -18.96 -13.62 -4.35
CA ALA A 103 -17.97 -13.56 -3.29
C ALA A 103 -18.40 -14.39 -2.09
N THR A 104 -17.48 -15.16 -1.54
CA THR A 104 -17.67 -15.87 -0.27
C THR A 104 -17.05 -15.12 0.91
N ASP A 105 -17.42 -15.47 2.14
CA ASP A 105 -16.80 -14.90 3.35
C ASP A 105 -15.28 -15.11 3.33
N ASP A 106 -14.79 -16.26 2.84
CA ASP A 106 -13.36 -16.55 2.70
C ASP A 106 -12.66 -15.60 1.71
N ASP A 107 -13.31 -15.17 0.63
CA ASP A 107 -12.76 -14.19 -0.31
C ASP A 107 -12.61 -12.82 0.35
N TRP A 108 -13.61 -12.41 1.14
CA TRP A 108 -13.59 -11.19 1.92
C TRP A 108 -12.50 -11.24 2.99
N ASP A 109 -12.50 -12.28 3.82
CA ASP A 109 -11.57 -12.43 4.93
C ASP A 109 -10.12 -12.45 4.45
N TRP A 110 -9.82 -13.22 3.41
CA TRP A 110 -8.44 -13.28 2.89
C TRP A 110 -7.94 -11.93 2.40
N GLN A 111 -8.72 -11.23 1.56
CA GLN A 111 -8.28 -9.95 1.01
C GLN A 111 -8.20 -8.86 2.09
N ILE A 112 -9.15 -8.84 3.05
CA ILE A 112 -9.11 -7.92 4.19
C ILE A 112 -7.92 -8.24 5.09
N ASP A 113 -7.69 -9.50 5.42
CA ASP A 113 -6.60 -9.91 6.31
C ASP A 113 -5.24 -9.50 5.73
N VAL A 114 -5.02 -9.75 4.44
CA VAL A 114 -3.74 -9.40 3.82
C VAL A 114 -3.64 -7.90 3.52
N ASN A 115 -4.57 -7.34 2.73
CA ASN A 115 -4.42 -5.99 2.18
C ASN A 115 -4.64 -4.88 3.23
N LEU A 116 -5.44 -5.13 4.26
CA LEU A 116 -5.76 -4.14 5.28
C LEU A 116 -5.18 -4.50 6.65
N LYS A 117 -5.54 -5.64 7.24
CA LYS A 117 -5.06 -6.01 8.58
C LYS A 117 -3.54 -6.22 8.60
N GLY A 118 -2.95 -6.83 7.56
CA GLY A 118 -1.51 -6.99 7.43
C GLY A 118 -0.79 -5.65 7.39
N MET A 119 -1.33 -4.66 6.68
CA MET A 119 -0.80 -3.30 6.68
C MET A 119 -0.96 -2.62 8.04
N ILE A 120 -2.12 -2.76 8.70
CA ILE A 120 -2.33 -2.25 10.07
C ILE A 120 -1.30 -2.86 11.03
N ASN A 121 -1.00 -4.15 10.92
CA ASN A 121 0.03 -4.81 11.72
C ASN A 121 1.40 -4.15 11.53
N GLY A 122 1.76 -3.79 10.30
CA GLY A 122 2.99 -3.05 10.00
C GLY A 122 3.03 -1.69 10.68
N VAL A 123 1.99 -0.91 10.50
CA VAL A 123 1.85 0.41 11.15
C VAL A 123 1.92 0.28 12.67
N GLN A 124 1.14 -0.63 13.28
CA GLN A 124 1.10 -0.85 14.72
C GLN A 124 2.44 -1.35 15.29
N THR A 125 3.23 -2.03 14.49
CA THR A 125 4.53 -2.56 14.92
C THR A 125 5.63 -1.50 14.84
N PHE A 126 5.74 -0.74 13.75
CA PHE A 126 6.87 0.17 13.52
C PHE A 126 6.60 1.62 13.96
N MET A 127 5.37 2.11 13.83
CA MET A 127 5.03 3.49 14.24
C MET A 127 5.40 3.78 15.70
N PRO A 128 5.05 2.94 16.70
CA PRO A 128 5.44 3.21 18.09
C PRO A 128 6.97 3.21 18.30
N ARG A 129 7.71 2.39 17.55
CA ARG A 129 9.18 2.33 17.59
C ARG A 129 9.78 3.61 17.01
N MET A 130 9.27 4.12 15.90
CA MET A 130 9.68 5.40 15.31
C MET A 130 9.39 6.56 16.24
N ILE A 131 8.18 6.61 16.83
CA ILE A 131 7.79 7.66 17.82
C ILE A 131 8.70 7.63 19.05
N LYS A 132 8.91 6.44 19.64
CA LYS A 132 9.76 6.28 20.82
C LYS A 132 11.21 6.72 20.56
N ARG A 133 11.75 6.44 19.36
CA ARG A 133 13.10 6.85 18.97
C ARG A 133 13.22 8.37 18.82
N GLY A 134 12.18 9.07 18.39
CA GLY A 134 12.15 10.53 18.25
C GLY A 134 13.00 11.08 17.10
N ALA A 135 13.56 10.21 16.24
CA ALA A 135 14.40 10.61 15.10
C ALA A 135 13.61 10.84 13.80
N GLY A 136 12.28 10.79 13.88
CA GLY A 136 11.43 10.80 12.70
C GLY A 136 11.43 9.47 11.97
N GLY A 137 10.96 9.48 10.73
CA GLY A 137 10.85 8.31 9.88
C GLY A 137 9.92 8.54 8.68
N HIS A 138 9.61 7.47 7.95
CA HIS A 138 8.65 7.54 6.85
C HIS A 138 7.91 6.22 6.67
N ILE A 139 6.62 6.30 6.37
CA ILE A 139 5.76 5.14 6.08
C ILE A 139 5.22 5.30 4.66
N VAL A 140 5.44 4.30 3.81
CA VAL A 140 4.82 4.20 2.48
C VAL A 140 3.80 3.07 2.51
N ASN A 141 2.53 3.40 2.32
CA ASN A 141 1.46 2.43 2.20
C ASN A 141 1.06 2.25 0.74
N THR A 142 1.02 1.01 0.25
CA THR A 142 0.64 0.74 -1.14
C THR A 142 -0.86 0.45 -1.25
N ALA A 143 -1.60 1.45 -1.75
CA ALA A 143 -3.00 1.32 -2.14
C ALA A 143 -3.10 0.83 -3.60
N SER A 144 -3.84 1.54 -4.44
CA SER A 144 -4.04 1.30 -5.88
C SER A 144 -4.82 2.48 -6.47
N MET A 145 -4.84 2.65 -7.78
CA MET A 145 -5.84 3.49 -8.45
C MET A 145 -7.27 3.02 -8.16
N SER A 146 -7.45 1.75 -7.77
CA SER A 146 -8.71 1.22 -7.22
C SER A 146 -9.13 1.83 -5.88
N ALA A 147 -8.32 2.70 -5.27
CA ALA A 147 -8.69 3.52 -4.12
C ALA A 147 -9.36 4.85 -4.53
N PHE A 148 -9.56 5.07 -5.81
CA PHE A 148 -10.23 6.25 -6.38
C PHE A 148 -11.33 5.87 -7.36
N VAL A 149 -11.12 4.80 -8.14
CA VAL A 149 -12.02 4.38 -9.22
C VAL A 149 -12.34 2.90 -9.04
N ALA A 150 -13.61 2.60 -8.81
CA ALA A 150 -14.09 1.22 -8.77
C ALA A 150 -14.37 0.73 -10.21
N LEU A 151 -13.98 -0.51 -10.47
CA LEU A 151 -14.25 -1.20 -11.73
C LEU A 151 -15.15 -2.43 -11.48
N PRO A 152 -15.86 -2.93 -12.49
CA PRO A 152 -16.59 -4.18 -12.37
C PRO A 152 -15.70 -5.33 -11.87
N ASN A 153 -16.25 -6.19 -11.05
CA ASN A 153 -15.57 -7.36 -10.47
C ASN A 153 -14.43 -7.06 -9.49
N THR A 154 -14.25 -5.82 -9.04
CA THR A 154 -13.17 -5.42 -8.13
C THR A 154 -13.65 -5.04 -6.73
N GLY A 155 -14.89 -5.36 -6.36
CA GLY A 155 -15.54 -4.84 -5.15
C GLY A 155 -14.74 -5.04 -3.86
N ILE A 156 -14.30 -6.27 -3.57
CA ILE A 156 -13.52 -6.57 -2.35
C ILE A 156 -12.16 -5.83 -2.40
N TYR A 157 -11.46 -5.94 -3.51
CA TYR A 157 -10.17 -5.29 -3.70
C TYR A 157 -10.27 -3.77 -3.53
N CYS A 158 -11.23 -3.13 -4.21
CA CYS A 158 -11.50 -1.70 -4.05
C CYS A 158 -11.75 -1.34 -2.59
N THR A 159 -12.61 -2.08 -1.89
CA THR A 159 -12.90 -1.85 -0.48
C THR A 159 -11.63 -1.80 0.36
N THR A 160 -10.73 -2.78 0.19
CA THR A 160 -9.46 -2.80 0.93
C THR A 160 -8.56 -1.61 0.56
N LYS A 161 -8.50 -1.22 -0.73
CA LYS A 161 -7.63 -0.13 -1.18
C LYS A 161 -8.16 1.27 -0.83
N TYR A 162 -9.47 1.47 -0.79
CA TYR A 162 -10.07 2.67 -0.20
C TYR A 162 -9.77 2.79 1.30
N ALA A 163 -9.86 1.67 2.04
CA ALA A 163 -9.52 1.66 3.47
C ALA A 163 -8.04 2.00 3.72
N VAL A 164 -7.13 1.47 2.90
CA VAL A 164 -5.68 1.82 2.95
C VAL A 164 -5.45 3.30 2.70
N ARG A 165 -6.14 3.90 1.73
CA ARG A 165 -6.08 5.33 1.45
C ARG A 165 -6.54 6.13 2.67
N GLY A 166 -7.73 5.85 3.21
CA GLY A 166 -8.28 6.57 4.37
C GLY A 166 -7.38 6.46 5.60
N LEU A 167 -6.82 5.26 5.87
CA LEU A 167 -5.83 5.07 6.92
C LEU A 167 -4.58 5.96 6.70
N SER A 168 -4.09 6.02 5.47
CA SER A 168 -2.88 6.79 5.14
C SER A 168 -3.11 8.31 5.28
N GLU A 169 -4.28 8.81 4.89
CA GLU A 169 -4.69 10.22 5.06
C GLU A 169 -4.70 10.60 6.55
N SER A 170 -5.29 9.74 7.39
CA SER A 170 -5.34 9.95 8.85
C SER A 170 -3.93 9.93 9.46
N LEU A 171 -3.12 8.92 9.12
CA LEU A 171 -1.74 8.80 9.61
C LEU A 171 -0.89 10.00 9.21
N ARG A 172 -1.07 10.55 7.99
CA ARG A 172 -0.35 11.75 7.54
C ARG A 172 -0.53 12.93 8.48
N ILE A 173 -1.76 13.16 8.91
CA ILE A 173 -2.12 14.26 9.82
C ILE A 173 -1.58 13.98 11.23
N GLU A 174 -1.80 12.77 11.75
CA GLU A 174 -1.48 12.43 13.13
C GLU A 174 0.02 12.31 13.41
N LEU A 175 0.81 11.90 12.41
CA LEU A 175 2.25 11.64 12.56
C LEU A 175 3.15 12.85 12.26
N GLU A 176 2.60 13.94 11.75
CA GLU A 176 3.32 15.17 11.46
C GLU A 176 4.07 15.69 12.69
N LYS A 177 3.41 15.71 13.86
CA LYS A 177 3.99 16.16 15.14
C LYS A 177 5.19 15.32 15.63
N TYR A 178 5.38 14.12 15.07
CA TYR A 178 6.50 13.24 15.39
C TYR A 178 7.59 13.27 14.29
N ASN A 179 7.46 14.15 13.30
CA ASN A 179 8.33 14.21 12.14
C ASN A 179 8.41 12.86 11.38
N ILE A 180 7.29 12.12 11.34
CA ILE A 180 7.14 10.89 10.57
C ILE A 180 6.31 11.21 9.35
N GLY A 181 6.94 11.12 8.17
CA GLY A 181 6.26 11.28 6.90
C GLY A 181 5.37 10.08 6.58
N VAL A 182 4.31 10.32 5.81
CA VAL A 182 3.46 9.25 5.27
C VAL A 182 3.22 9.53 3.81
N SER A 183 3.40 8.51 2.97
CA SER A 183 3.03 8.51 1.56
C SER A 183 2.07 7.38 1.25
N VAL A 184 1.15 7.60 0.33
CA VAL A 184 0.29 6.57 -0.24
C VAL A 184 0.63 6.38 -1.71
N LEU A 185 1.17 5.20 -2.03
CA LEU A 185 1.43 4.78 -3.40
C LEU A 185 0.16 4.15 -3.98
N CYS A 186 -0.33 4.70 -5.08
CA CYS A 186 -1.53 4.19 -5.75
C CYS A 186 -1.19 3.74 -7.19
N PRO A 187 -0.66 2.54 -7.37
CA PRO A 187 -0.36 2.04 -8.70
C PRO A 187 -1.62 1.83 -9.55
N GLY A 188 -1.47 2.06 -10.86
CA GLY A 188 -2.32 1.48 -11.90
C GLY A 188 -1.78 0.11 -12.31
N GLY A 189 -1.61 -0.13 -13.62
CA GLY A 189 -0.94 -1.33 -14.12
C GLY A 189 0.56 -1.30 -13.85
N VAL A 190 1.09 -2.34 -13.21
CA VAL A 190 2.52 -2.55 -12.99
C VAL A 190 2.88 -3.96 -13.41
N ASN A 191 3.97 -4.14 -14.12
CA ASN A 191 4.44 -5.45 -14.56
C ASN A 191 4.91 -6.29 -13.35
N THR A 192 3.99 -7.07 -12.79
CA THR A 192 4.19 -7.88 -11.57
C THR A 192 3.49 -9.22 -11.72
N ASN A 193 3.76 -10.11 -10.78
CA ASN A 193 3.07 -11.39 -10.65
C ASN A 193 1.86 -11.35 -9.69
N ILE A 194 1.25 -10.18 -9.44
CA ILE A 194 0.10 -10.06 -8.54
C ILE A 194 -1.11 -10.91 -9.00
N HIS A 195 -1.20 -11.20 -10.28
CA HIS A 195 -2.20 -12.11 -10.84
C HIS A 195 -2.07 -13.56 -10.33
N GLU A 196 -0.90 -13.94 -9.81
CA GLU A 196 -0.64 -15.25 -9.19
C GLU A 196 -1.04 -15.28 -7.70
N SER A 197 -1.68 -14.24 -7.17
CA SER A 197 -2.03 -14.16 -5.73
C SER A 197 -2.79 -15.40 -5.25
N VAL A 198 -3.64 -15.98 -6.09
CA VAL A 198 -4.40 -17.19 -5.76
C VAL A 198 -3.51 -18.36 -5.34
N LEU A 199 -2.28 -18.43 -5.86
CA LEU A 199 -1.32 -19.49 -5.51
C LEU A 199 -0.78 -19.34 -4.07
N SER A 200 -0.90 -18.17 -3.49
CA SER A 200 -0.50 -17.88 -2.10
C SER A 200 -1.68 -17.87 -1.11
N ARG A 201 -2.91 -18.20 -1.57
CA ARG A 201 -4.10 -18.26 -0.71
C ARG A 201 -3.97 -19.42 0.28
N PRO A 202 -3.89 -19.14 1.59
CA PRO A 202 -3.79 -20.19 2.61
C PRO A 202 -5.05 -21.07 2.64
N GLY A 203 -4.86 -22.38 2.91
CA GLY A 203 -5.95 -23.36 2.93
C GLY A 203 -7.09 -23.04 3.92
N LYS A 204 -6.82 -22.24 4.96
CA LYS A 204 -7.83 -21.78 5.92
C LYS A 204 -8.95 -20.95 5.28
N TYR A 205 -8.71 -20.34 4.10
CA TYR A 205 -9.70 -19.54 3.37
C TYR A 205 -10.42 -20.34 2.27
N GLY A 206 -10.34 -21.67 2.29
CA GLY A 206 -11.04 -22.52 1.32
C GLY A 206 -10.63 -22.30 -0.14
N GLN A 207 -11.23 -23.10 -1.02
CA GLN A 207 -11.04 -23.05 -2.47
C GLN A 207 -12.38 -22.77 -3.17
N THR A 208 -13.20 -21.89 -2.61
CA THR A 208 -14.54 -21.51 -3.07
C THR A 208 -14.56 -20.08 -3.61
N GLY A 209 -15.68 -19.66 -4.15
CA GLY A 209 -15.86 -18.31 -4.66
C GLY A 209 -14.88 -17.97 -5.78
N TYR A 210 -14.12 -16.90 -5.61
CA TYR A 210 -13.17 -16.43 -6.62
C TYR A 210 -11.95 -17.34 -6.84
N TYR A 211 -11.75 -18.39 -6.04
CA TYR A 211 -10.63 -19.32 -6.23
C TYR A 211 -10.64 -20.01 -7.59
N GLY A 212 -11.85 -20.32 -8.10
CA GLY A 212 -12.06 -20.90 -9.42
C GLY A 212 -12.36 -19.87 -10.52
N ALA A 213 -12.01 -18.59 -10.30
CA ALA A 213 -12.35 -17.52 -11.22
C ALA A 213 -11.86 -17.78 -12.66
N ASP A 214 -12.69 -17.37 -13.60
CA ASP A 214 -12.61 -17.56 -15.04
C ASP A 214 -11.21 -17.26 -15.59
N ALA A 215 -10.66 -18.23 -16.34
CA ALA A 215 -9.38 -18.10 -17.04
C ALA A 215 -9.30 -16.87 -17.96
N GLU A 216 -10.43 -16.36 -18.48
CA GLU A 216 -10.47 -15.13 -19.26
C GLU A 216 -10.26 -13.87 -18.41
N VAL A 217 -10.77 -13.83 -17.19
CA VAL A 217 -10.48 -12.73 -16.25
C VAL A 217 -9.00 -12.69 -15.93
N PHE A 218 -8.41 -13.84 -15.65
CA PHE A 218 -6.98 -13.98 -15.41
C PHE A 218 -6.13 -13.52 -16.60
N LYS A 219 -6.49 -13.94 -17.80
CA LYS A 219 -5.79 -13.58 -19.03
C LYS A 219 -5.86 -12.08 -19.34
N ARG A 220 -7.03 -11.45 -19.14
CA ARG A 220 -7.21 -10.00 -19.30
C ARG A 220 -6.39 -9.23 -18.27
N LEU A 221 -6.41 -9.64 -17.01
CA LEU A 221 -5.62 -9.04 -15.95
C LEU A 221 -4.12 -9.13 -16.26
N LYS A 222 -3.65 -10.30 -16.68
CA LYS A 222 -2.27 -10.53 -17.09
C LYS A 222 -1.84 -9.58 -18.22
N ALA A 223 -2.67 -9.41 -19.25
CA ALA A 223 -2.37 -8.51 -20.38
C ALA A 223 -2.25 -7.04 -19.93
N VAL A 224 -3.09 -6.58 -19.00
CA VAL A 224 -3.00 -5.22 -18.43
C VAL A 224 -1.73 -5.05 -17.60
N ILE A 225 -1.34 -6.08 -16.85
CA ILE A 225 -0.15 -6.08 -15.99
C ILE A 225 1.13 -6.10 -16.83
N GLU A 226 1.22 -6.94 -17.85
CA GLU A 226 2.41 -7.08 -18.72
C GLU A 226 2.76 -5.78 -19.47
N GLY A 227 1.77 -4.95 -19.80
CA GLY A 227 1.97 -3.62 -20.40
C GLY A 227 2.18 -2.50 -19.39
N GLY A 228 2.20 -2.82 -18.11
CA GLY A 228 2.27 -1.83 -17.03
C GLY A 228 3.66 -1.25 -16.76
N PHE A 229 3.72 -0.37 -15.77
CA PHE A 229 4.95 0.28 -15.31
C PHE A 229 6.01 -0.74 -14.90
N ASP A 230 7.28 -0.49 -15.21
CA ASP A 230 8.37 -1.31 -14.67
C ASP A 230 8.48 -1.12 -13.14
N PRO A 231 8.56 -2.20 -12.34
CA PRO A 231 8.64 -2.09 -10.88
C PRO A 231 9.83 -1.27 -10.36
N VAL A 232 10.97 -1.28 -11.06
CA VAL A 232 12.18 -0.53 -10.67
C VAL A 232 11.98 0.96 -10.97
N ASP A 233 11.39 1.31 -12.11
CA ASP A 233 11.08 2.70 -12.45
C ASP A 233 10.02 3.27 -11.51
N LEU A 234 8.99 2.49 -11.18
CA LEU A 234 8.02 2.89 -10.16
C LEU A 234 8.68 3.11 -8.79
N ALA A 235 9.63 2.26 -8.42
CA ALA A 235 10.36 2.41 -7.16
C ALA A 235 11.22 3.68 -7.12
N ARG A 236 11.76 4.15 -8.25
CA ARG A 236 12.46 5.46 -8.34
C ARG A 236 11.50 6.62 -8.10
N VAL A 237 10.26 6.53 -8.60
CA VAL A 237 9.21 7.52 -8.28
C VAL A 237 8.92 7.52 -6.78
N VAL A 238 8.80 6.34 -6.15
CA VAL A 238 8.61 6.23 -4.70
C VAL A 238 9.77 6.84 -3.94
N LEU A 239 11.02 6.54 -4.31
CA LEU A 239 12.22 7.10 -3.69
C LEU A 239 12.23 8.64 -3.75
N ALA A 240 11.92 9.20 -4.91
CA ALA A 240 11.85 10.65 -5.10
C ALA A 240 10.74 11.28 -4.22
N ALA A 241 9.58 10.64 -4.13
CA ALA A 241 8.46 11.10 -3.29
C ALA A 241 8.80 11.05 -1.79
N VAL A 242 9.45 9.98 -1.31
CA VAL A 242 9.91 9.86 0.08
C VAL A 242 10.89 10.98 0.42
N ARG A 243 11.83 11.32 -0.48
CA ARG A 243 12.78 12.42 -0.30
C ARG A 243 12.09 13.78 -0.18
N ARG A 244 11.07 14.04 -1.00
CA ARG A 244 10.26 15.27 -0.96
C ARG A 244 9.20 15.29 0.14
N ASN A 245 8.96 14.15 0.80
CA ASN A 245 7.85 13.95 1.75
C ASN A 245 6.48 14.15 1.10
N ASP A 246 6.32 13.75 -0.17
CA ASP A 246 5.05 13.82 -0.88
C ASP A 246 4.07 12.80 -0.27
N PHE A 247 2.82 13.23 -0.09
CA PHE A 247 1.77 12.31 0.39
C PHE A 247 1.26 11.41 -0.75
N TRP A 248 0.91 12.01 -1.88
CA TRP A 248 0.37 11.29 -3.03
C TRP A 248 1.46 10.83 -3.98
N ILE A 249 1.51 9.52 -4.27
CA ILE A 249 2.37 8.94 -5.30
C ILE A 249 1.47 8.33 -6.38
N LEU A 250 1.13 9.13 -7.39
CA LEU A 250 0.15 8.86 -8.44
C LEU A 250 0.76 9.05 -9.84
N PRO A 251 1.69 8.21 -10.29
CA PRO A 251 2.39 8.42 -11.56
C PRO A 251 1.58 7.97 -12.79
N TYR A 252 0.26 8.23 -12.80
CA TYR A 252 -0.69 7.79 -13.84
C TYR A 252 -1.59 8.95 -14.27
N PRO A 253 -1.07 9.94 -15.01
CA PRO A 253 -1.85 11.13 -15.41
C PRO A 253 -3.04 10.80 -16.32
N GLU A 254 -3.06 9.63 -16.95
CA GLU A 254 -4.19 9.16 -17.74
C GLU A 254 -5.48 8.99 -16.94
N PHE A 255 -5.42 8.91 -15.61
CA PHE A 255 -6.61 8.87 -14.75
C PHE A 255 -7.21 10.25 -14.45
N ILE A 256 -6.57 11.36 -14.84
CA ILE A 256 -7.05 12.70 -14.54
C ILE A 256 -8.51 12.91 -15.02
N PRO A 257 -8.89 12.61 -16.29
CA PRO A 257 -10.27 12.85 -16.72
C PRO A 257 -11.32 12.03 -15.94
N THR A 258 -10.95 10.82 -15.53
CA THR A 258 -11.85 9.95 -14.75
C THR A 258 -12.06 10.51 -13.34
N LEU A 259 -10.99 11.00 -12.71
CA LEU A 259 -11.06 11.59 -11.36
C LEU A 259 -11.80 12.93 -11.36
N GLU A 260 -11.59 13.77 -12.36
CA GLU A 260 -12.33 15.02 -12.54
C GLU A 260 -13.83 14.76 -12.63
N LYS A 261 -14.24 13.85 -13.52
CA LYS A 261 -15.65 13.48 -13.67
C LYS A 261 -16.25 12.90 -12.38
N TYR A 262 -15.51 12.07 -11.65
CA TYR A 262 -15.95 11.51 -10.36
C TYR A 262 -16.12 12.62 -9.32
N ASN A 263 -15.12 13.51 -9.19
CA ASN A 263 -15.16 14.62 -8.24
C ASN A 263 -16.30 15.60 -8.57
N GLU A 264 -16.56 15.88 -9.85
CA GLU A 264 -17.69 16.69 -10.28
C GLU A 264 -19.03 16.11 -9.79
N GLN A 265 -19.22 14.79 -9.88
CA GLN A 265 -20.43 14.12 -9.37
C GLN A 265 -20.59 14.27 -7.86
N VAL A 266 -19.48 14.10 -7.11
CA VAL A 266 -19.49 14.26 -5.65
C VAL A 266 -19.80 15.71 -5.26
N ILE A 267 -19.18 16.67 -5.92
CA ILE A 267 -19.41 18.10 -5.69
C ILE A 267 -20.85 18.48 -6.06
N ALA A 268 -21.36 18.00 -7.19
CA ALA A 268 -22.74 18.25 -7.60
C ALA A 268 -23.76 17.70 -6.58
N ALA A 269 -23.47 16.53 -5.98
CA ALA A 269 -24.30 15.98 -4.91
C ALA A 269 -24.32 16.85 -3.64
N LEU A 270 -23.23 17.55 -3.34
CA LEU A 270 -23.19 18.52 -2.22
C LEU A 270 -23.92 19.82 -2.57
N ARG A 271 -23.73 20.33 -3.79
CA ARG A 271 -24.31 21.60 -4.23
C ARG A 271 -25.83 21.64 -4.20
N GLN A 272 -26.50 20.49 -4.38
CA GLN A 272 -27.96 20.44 -4.30
C GLN A 272 -28.53 20.87 -2.92
N TYR A 273 -27.68 20.98 -1.90
CA TYR A 273 -28.05 21.41 -0.55
C TYR A 273 -27.60 22.83 -0.21
N GLU A 274 -26.98 23.59 -1.13
CA GLU A 274 -26.46 24.94 -0.85
C GLU A 274 -27.57 25.93 -0.42
N ASP A 275 -28.77 25.77 -0.99
CA ASP A 275 -29.94 26.62 -0.70
C ASP A 275 -30.94 25.94 0.26
N ASP A 276 -30.60 24.79 0.84
CA ASP A 276 -31.47 24.08 1.78
C ASP A 276 -31.70 24.92 3.04
N PRO A 277 -32.99 25.17 3.45
CA PRO A 277 -33.29 26.02 4.61
C PRO A 277 -32.67 25.54 5.92
N ASP A 278 -32.58 24.23 6.13
CA ASP A 278 -31.97 23.68 7.34
C ASP A 278 -30.44 23.83 7.33
N TYR A 279 -29.80 23.67 6.15
CA TYR A 279 -28.38 23.98 6.00
C TYR A 279 -28.08 25.44 6.30
N LEU A 280 -28.83 26.37 5.71
CA LEU A 280 -28.66 27.80 5.91
C LEU A 280 -28.91 28.21 7.38
N ARG A 281 -29.87 27.57 8.06
CA ARG A 281 -30.10 27.74 9.49
C ARG A 281 -28.90 27.29 10.34
N ARG A 282 -28.34 26.10 10.08
CA ARG A 282 -27.16 25.57 10.77
C ARG A 282 -25.92 26.43 10.55
N LYS A 283 -25.70 26.90 9.31
CA LYS A 283 -24.61 27.81 8.96
C LYS A 283 -24.68 29.12 9.76
N ARG A 284 -25.86 29.72 9.86
CA ARG A 284 -26.10 30.96 10.65
C ARG A 284 -25.85 30.77 12.16
N LEU A 285 -26.07 29.58 12.68
CA LEU A 285 -25.85 29.25 14.09
C LEU A 285 -24.38 28.90 14.42
N GLY A 286 -23.46 29.01 13.46
CA GLY A 286 -22.07 28.61 13.63
C GLY A 286 -21.91 27.10 13.89
N LYS A 287 -22.94 26.28 13.64
CA LYS A 287 -22.94 24.83 13.81
C LYS A 287 -22.55 24.11 12.52
N GLY A 288 -21.55 24.63 11.82
CA GLY A 288 -20.91 23.90 10.74
C GLY A 288 -20.19 22.65 11.29
N MET A 289 -20.07 21.60 10.47
CA MET A 289 -19.29 20.42 10.86
C MET A 289 -17.86 20.85 11.24
N PRO A 290 -17.34 20.43 12.42
CA PRO A 290 -15.92 20.60 12.71
C PRO A 290 -15.10 19.88 11.64
N GLY A 291 -14.27 20.61 10.89
CA GLY A 291 -13.42 20.01 9.84
C GLY A 291 -13.68 20.43 8.40
N ALA A 292 -14.77 21.14 8.09
CA ALA A 292 -14.88 21.87 6.83
C ALA A 292 -13.97 23.13 6.94
N ARG A 293 -12.65 22.93 6.77
CA ARG A 293 -11.71 24.03 6.63
C ARG A 293 -11.85 24.59 5.23
N ASP A 294 -11.83 25.92 5.09
CA ASP A 294 -11.52 26.53 3.80
C ASP A 294 -10.16 25.98 3.34
N PRO A 295 -10.03 25.52 2.08
CA PRO A 295 -8.73 25.16 1.56
C PRO A 295 -7.85 26.41 1.58
N GLU A 296 -6.78 26.38 2.38
CA GLU A 296 -5.70 27.37 2.31
C GLU A 296 -4.92 27.23 1.00
#